data_e4086bf1b82efd7ac6e1244d9dd1d392
#
_entry.id   e4086bf1b82efd7ac6e1244d9dd1d392
#
_cell.length_a   1.000
_cell.length_b   1.000
_cell.length_c   1.000
_cell.angle_alpha   90.00
_cell.angle_beta   90.00
_cell.angle_gamma   90.00
#
_symmetry.space_group_name_H-M   'P 1'
#
loop_
_entity.id
_entity.type
_entity.pdbx_description
1 polymer ?
#
loop_
_entity_poly.entity_id
_entity_poly.type
_entity_poly.pdbx_seq_one_letter_code
_entity_poly.pdbx_strand_id
1 'polypeptide(L)'
;MMKNLSRSFVIAIFAGSLCFGGPSDSVQVPDITLWGRYTLGQVVSSFAEEGYDYSFQGEWLENIDGGIRLKRQVSPHFLGRLNVGFTVNTSTVRQKNFLSAELTAKKFTATVLDASMQYLHNDLFMNGDALQFEFGYFPFKYNPQSTNLGEYLFRSNCYPALLVSGFENSIDGPKLGGLHLGYACDALGRLKQDILVNSELDIYPLHDINLTYIATYTPHPIFTIGAGVEFARMIIFDRLKTKPGLDTSYHPTVDQWVGYVDPATGDTTQYTFQGTKLMGRGTFDIKGAIELLTGKLNFFGKEDLKIYGEAAILGVKDYPGWYTRMRDRVPVMAGFNFPTFKLLDVLSLELEQFNNPYWNSQEFIWKNQSPVPYVGNAAGSNFANWSDTLAKKDDDLKWSVYASKKITKALRISAQAASDHTPRNWYTPGPPSFVKYTDMVPRTKDWYYMFRVSYYF
;
A
#
# COMPACT_ATOMS: atom_id res chain seq x y z
N MET A 1 -6.27 -8.54 -28.34
CA MET A 1 -4.89 -8.88 -28.74
C MET A 1 -3.83 -8.64 -27.63
N MET A 2 -4.08 -7.80 -26.63
CA MET A 2 -3.13 -7.52 -25.54
C MET A 2 -3.12 -8.54 -24.37
N LYS A 3 -4.05 -9.48 -24.27
CA LYS A 3 -4.07 -10.49 -23.19
C LYS A 3 -2.98 -11.57 -23.27
N ASN A 4 -2.31 -11.69 -24.40
CA ASN A 4 -1.28 -12.72 -24.60
C ASN A 4 0.17 -12.23 -24.44
N LEU A 5 0.40 -10.90 -24.40
CA LEU A 5 1.76 -10.37 -24.25
C LEU A 5 2.31 -10.53 -22.82
N SER A 6 1.47 -10.46 -21.79
CA SER A 6 1.93 -10.58 -20.39
C SER A 6 2.41 -12.00 -20.04
N ARG A 7 1.82 -13.03 -20.65
CA ARG A 7 2.22 -14.43 -20.40
C ARG A 7 3.54 -14.78 -21.07
N SER A 8 3.82 -14.21 -22.25
CA SER A 8 5.06 -14.47 -22.99
C SER A 8 6.28 -13.79 -22.37
N PHE A 9 6.09 -12.65 -21.72
CA PHE A 9 7.19 -11.89 -21.12
C PHE A 9 7.75 -12.58 -19.86
N VAL A 10 6.91 -13.16 -19.02
CA VAL A 10 7.34 -13.90 -17.83
C VAL A 10 8.08 -15.18 -18.20
N ILE A 11 7.64 -15.88 -19.23
CA ILE A 11 8.31 -17.10 -19.72
C ILE A 11 9.65 -16.78 -20.37
N ALA A 12 9.77 -15.65 -21.09
CA ALA A 12 11.02 -15.25 -21.75
C ALA A 12 12.12 -14.84 -20.74
N ILE A 13 11.79 -14.21 -19.63
CA ILE A 13 12.75 -13.88 -18.56
C ILE A 13 13.29 -15.16 -17.90
N PHE A 14 12.44 -16.17 -17.70
CA PHE A 14 12.85 -17.46 -17.13
C PHE A 14 13.66 -18.31 -18.11
N ALA A 15 13.29 -18.34 -19.39
CA ALA A 15 14.04 -19.05 -20.42
C ALA A 15 15.42 -18.42 -20.67
N GLY A 16 15.53 -17.09 -20.64
CA GLY A 16 16.81 -16.38 -20.79
C GLY A 16 17.79 -16.66 -19.66
N SER A 17 17.31 -16.82 -18.41
CA SER A 17 18.19 -17.13 -17.26
C SER A 17 18.67 -18.57 -17.21
N LEU A 18 18.06 -19.48 -17.98
CA LEU A 18 18.51 -20.87 -18.11
C LEU A 18 19.66 -21.04 -19.13
N CYS A 19 19.89 -20.06 -20.01
CA CYS A 19 20.85 -20.16 -21.10
C CYS A 19 22.22 -19.51 -20.83
N PHE A 20 22.43 -18.82 -19.70
CA PHE A 20 23.71 -18.19 -19.35
C PHE A 20 24.59 -19.03 -18.39
N GLY A 21 24.52 -20.34 -18.46
CA GLY A 21 25.43 -21.25 -17.77
C GLY A 21 26.65 -21.52 -18.62
N GLY A 22 27.79 -20.86 -18.36
CA GLY A 22 29.10 -21.30 -18.88
C GLY A 22 29.47 -22.69 -18.34
N PRO A 23 30.29 -23.45 -19.05
CA PRO A 23 30.62 -24.82 -18.67
C PRO A 23 31.64 -24.81 -17.52
N SER A 24 31.27 -24.86 -16.29
CA SER A 24 32.04 -25.37 -15.15
C SER A 24 31.61 -25.00 -13.73
N ASP A 25 30.52 -24.27 -13.53
CA ASP A 25 30.07 -24.05 -12.16
C ASP A 25 28.96 -25.03 -11.78
N SER A 26 29.13 -25.68 -10.63
CA SER A 26 28.11 -26.54 -10.03
C SER A 26 26.75 -25.83 -10.08
N VAL A 27 25.80 -26.40 -10.81
CA VAL A 27 24.43 -25.86 -10.92
C VAL A 27 23.87 -25.71 -9.51
N GLN A 28 23.89 -24.48 -8.98
CA GLN A 28 23.28 -24.23 -7.67
C GLN A 28 21.79 -24.47 -7.80
N VAL A 29 21.29 -25.45 -7.04
CA VAL A 29 19.88 -25.76 -6.95
C VAL A 29 19.17 -24.54 -6.37
N PRO A 30 18.03 -24.09 -6.95
CA PRO A 30 17.27 -23.01 -6.37
C PRO A 30 16.85 -23.34 -4.93
N ASP A 31 16.94 -22.36 -4.04
CA ASP A 31 16.33 -22.45 -2.71
C ASP A 31 14.81 -22.35 -2.87
N ILE A 32 14.12 -23.41 -2.50
CA ILE A 32 12.67 -23.56 -2.64
C ILE A 32 12.05 -23.52 -1.24
N THR A 33 11.19 -22.55 -1.00
CA THR A 33 10.43 -22.43 0.25
C THR A 33 8.93 -22.50 -0.07
N LEU A 34 8.23 -23.44 0.53
CA LEU A 34 6.78 -23.46 0.56
C LEU A 34 6.30 -22.62 1.75
N TRP A 35 5.19 -21.95 1.57
CA TRP A 35 4.59 -21.19 2.66
C TRP A 35 3.06 -21.32 2.63
N GLY A 36 2.47 -21.22 3.80
CA GLY A 36 1.03 -21.22 3.97
C GLY A 36 0.61 -20.24 5.06
N ARG A 37 -0.60 -19.70 4.94
CA ARG A 37 -1.17 -18.73 5.87
C ARG A 37 -2.67 -18.94 5.98
N TYR A 38 -3.16 -19.04 7.19
CA TYR A 38 -4.58 -19.04 7.50
C TYR A 38 -4.94 -17.77 8.25
N THR A 39 -5.95 -17.05 7.78
CA THR A 39 -6.48 -15.84 8.41
C THR A 39 -7.93 -16.08 8.79
N LEU A 40 -8.29 -15.74 10.03
CA LEU A 40 -9.65 -15.75 10.55
C LEU A 40 -9.91 -14.45 11.30
N GLY A 41 -11.00 -13.79 10.98
CA GLY A 41 -11.39 -12.54 11.61
C GLY A 41 -12.83 -12.18 11.35
N GLN A 42 -13.26 -11.03 11.85
CA GLN A 42 -14.62 -10.55 11.65
C GLN A 42 -14.67 -9.02 11.66
N VAL A 43 -15.50 -8.45 10.81
CA VAL A 43 -15.88 -7.03 10.87
C VAL A 43 -16.90 -6.85 11.98
N VAL A 44 -16.52 -6.13 13.04
CA VAL A 44 -17.35 -5.94 14.23
C VAL A 44 -18.36 -4.81 14.02
N SER A 45 -17.90 -3.71 13.43
CA SER A 45 -18.72 -2.56 13.09
C SER A 45 -18.35 -2.05 11.71
N SER A 46 -19.35 -1.72 10.92
CA SER A 46 -19.19 -1.13 9.60
C SER A 46 -20.40 -0.27 9.28
N PHE A 47 -20.15 0.92 8.80
CA PHE A 47 -21.20 1.83 8.34
C PHE A 47 -21.76 1.37 6.99
N ALA A 48 -23.08 1.23 6.94
CA ALA A 48 -23.81 1.14 5.69
C ALA A 48 -24.35 2.53 5.35
N GLU A 49 -24.01 3.07 4.21
CA GLU A 49 -24.59 4.29 3.71
C GLU A 49 -26.10 4.09 3.48
N GLU A 50 -26.91 5.08 3.86
CA GLU A 50 -28.37 5.04 3.66
C GLU A 50 -28.67 4.91 2.16
N GLY A 51 -29.43 3.89 1.79
CA GLY A 51 -29.73 3.56 0.37
C GLY A 51 -28.86 2.42 -0.20
N TYR A 52 -27.85 1.93 0.53
CA TYR A 52 -27.16 0.68 0.20
C TYR A 52 -27.67 -0.46 1.05
N ASP A 53 -28.12 -1.54 0.38
CA ASP A 53 -28.65 -2.73 1.03
C ASP A 53 -27.58 -3.65 1.66
N TYR A 54 -26.36 -3.19 1.81
CA TYR A 54 -25.26 -4.00 2.32
C TYR A 54 -24.48 -3.30 3.41
N SER A 55 -24.03 -4.07 4.37
CA SER A 55 -23.09 -3.69 5.42
C SER A 55 -22.07 -4.80 5.57
N PHE A 56 -20.83 -4.44 5.81
CA PHE A 56 -19.80 -5.43 6.14
C PHE A 56 -19.87 -5.89 7.61
N GLN A 57 -20.73 -5.30 8.42
CA GLN A 57 -20.87 -5.66 9.83
C GLN A 57 -21.23 -7.14 9.98
N GLY A 58 -20.45 -7.85 10.78
CA GLY A 58 -20.60 -9.29 11.01
C GLY A 58 -20.01 -10.17 9.92
N GLU A 59 -19.40 -9.60 8.87
CA GLU A 59 -18.72 -10.39 7.83
C GLU A 59 -17.50 -11.07 8.41
N TRP A 60 -17.33 -12.35 8.07
CA TRP A 60 -16.12 -13.09 8.40
C TRP A 60 -15.02 -12.83 7.38
N LEU A 61 -13.82 -12.55 7.91
CA LEU A 61 -12.59 -12.37 7.16
C LEU A 61 -11.81 -13.68 7.22
N GLU A 62 -12.11 -14.59 6.32
CA GLU A 62 -11.48 -15.91 6.33
C GLU A 62 -10.82 -16.19 4.99
N ASN A 63 -9.50 -16.44 5.02
CA ASN A 63 -8.74 -16.83 3.83
C ASN A 63 -7.65 -17.84 4.15
N ILE A 64 -7.41 -18.68 3.16
CA ILE A 64 -6.24 -19.55 3.09
C ILE A 64 -5.36 -19.03 1.97
N ASP A 65 -4.15 -18.61 2.31
CA ASP A 65 -3.12 -18.22 1.36
C ASP A 65 -2.02 -19.26 1.35
N GLY A 66 -1.39 -19.45 0.21
CA GLY A 66 -0.25 -20.33 0.10
C GLY A 66 0.57 -20.05 -1.14
N GLY A 67 1.76 -20.60 -1.21
CA GLY A 67 2.60 -20.36 -2.39
C GLY A 67 3.97 -21.01 -2.33
N ILE A 68 4.72 -20.73 -3.39
CA ILE A 68 6.08 -21.23 -3.61
C ILE A 68 6.99 -20.02 -3.85
N ARG A 69 8.05 -19.95 -3.07
CA ARG A 69 9.13 -18.97 -3.24
C ARG A 69 10.37 -19.68 -3.75
N LEU A 70 10.88 -19.22 -4.87
CA LEU A 70 12.12 -19.68 -5.48
C LEU A 70 13.15 -18.55 -5.39
N LYS A 71 14.36 -18.89 -4.93
CA LYS A 71 15.51 -17.99 -4.97
C LYS A 71 16.67 -18.72 -5.64
N ARG A 72 17.35 -18.07 -6.56
CA ARG A 72 18.51 -18.62 -7.23
C ARG A 72 19.62 -17.57 -7.29
N GLN A 73 20.75 -17.88 -6.71
CA GLN A 73 21.98 -17.13 -6.94
C GLN A 73 22.51 -17.50 -8.31
N VAL A 74 22.52 -16.55 -9.24
CA VAL A 74 22.97 -16.74 -10.63
C VAL A 74 24.48 -16.49 -10.73
N SER A 75 24.97 -15.53 -9.95
CA SER A 75 26.40 -15.22 -9.79
C SER A 75 26.62 -14.60 -8.39
N PRO A 76 27.86 -14.32 -7.96
CA PRO A 76 28.11 -13.67 -6.66
C PRO A 76 27.33 -12.37 -6.44
N HIS A 77 26.99 -11.68 -7.51
CA HIS A 77 26.29 -10.39 -7.47
C HIS A 77 24.83 -10.46 -7.93
N PHE A 78 24.39 -11.51 -8.63
CA PHE A 78 23.04 -11.61 -9.18
C PHE A 78 22.19 -12.65 -8.47
N LEU A 79 21.02 -12.23 -7.99
CA LEU A 79 20.00 -13.06 -7.36
C LEU A 79 18.68 -12.95 -8.14
N GLY A 80 18.17 -14.07 -8.63
CA GLY A 80 16.81 -14.18 -9.19
C GLY A 80 15.81 -14.60 -8.11
N ARG A 81 14.62 -14.01 -8.12
CA ARG A 81 13.52 -14.34 -7.20
C ARG A 81 12.22 -14.54 -7.96
N LEU A 82 11.46 -15.55 -7.55
CA LEU A 82 10.09 -15.76 -7.98
C LEU A 82 9.28 -16.22 -6.78
N ASN A 83 8.19 -15.54 -6.49
CA ASN A 83 7.21 -15.94 -5.48
C ASN A 83 5.83 -15.95 -6.15
N VAL A 84 5.22 -17.12 -6.20
CA VAL A 84 3.87 -17.32 -6.73
C VAL A 84 2.98 -17.77 -5.60
N GLY A 85 1.85 -17.11 -5.45
CA GLY A 85 0.90 -17.43 -4.40
C GLY A 85 -0.51 -17.62 -4.92
N PHE A 86 -1.35 -18.12 -4.04
CA PHE A 86 -2.79 -18.20 -4.24
C PHE A 86 -3.51 -17.80 -2.96
N THR A 87 -4.71 -17.29 -3.12
CA THR A 87 -5.66 -17.03 -2.03
C THR A 87 -6.95 -17.76 -2.31
N VAL A 88 -7.44 -18.48 -1.32
CA VAL A 88 -8.80 -19.05 -1.28
C VAL A 88 -9.60 -18.24 -0.27
N ASN A 89 -10.56 -17.46 -0.76
CA ASN A 89 -11.49 -16.71 0.07
C ASN A 89 -12.67 -17.60 0.43
N THR A 90 -12.96 -17.72 1.71
CA THR A 90 -14.12 -18.43 2.24
C THR A 90 -15.16 -17.47 2.82
N SER A 91 -14.79 -16.19 2.97
CA SER A 91 -15.69 -15.15 3.49
C SER A 91 -16.83 -14.80 2.52
N THR A 92 -18.00 -14.57 3.07
CA THR A 92 -19.23 -14.20 2.36
C THR A 92 -19.73 -12.85 2.85
N VAL A 93 -20.13 -11.98 1.92
CA VAL A 93 -20.87 -10.73 2.23
C VAL A 93 -22.36 -11.05 2.20
N ARG A 94 -23.07 -10.75 3.28
CA ARG A 94 -24.53 -10.90 3.33
C ARG A 94 -25.22 -9.62 2.85
N GLN A 95 -26.06 -9.77 1.84
CA GLN A 95 -26.96 -8.69 1.39
C GLN A 95 -28.27 -8.77 2.16
N LYS A 96 -28.70 -7.67 2.80
CA LYS A 96 -29.86 -7.62 3.71
C LYS A 96 -31.18 -8.04 3.08
N ASN A 97 -31.37 -7.84 1.77
CA ASN A 97 -32.66 -7.99 1.07
C ASN A 97 -32.69 -9.08 0.00
N PHE A 98 -31.63 -9.86 -0.16
CA PHE A 98 -31.60 -10.99 -1.09
C PHE A 98 -31.52 -12.31 -0.35
N LEU A 99 -32.54 -13.10 -0.44
CA LEU A 99 -32.66 -14.42 0.22
C LEU A 99 -31.62 -15.45 -0.25
N SER A 100 -30.83 -15.16 -1.29
CA SER A 100 -29.92 -16.17 -1.86
C SER A 100 -28.65 -15.63 -2.54
N ALA A 101 -28.40 -14.32 -2.59
CA ALA A 101 -27.20 -13.79 -3.20
C ALA A 101 -26.10 -13.61 -2.14
N GLU A 102 -25.33 -14.63 -1.91
CA GLU A 102 -24.02 -14.50 -1.29
C GLU A 102 -23.11 -13.79 -2.29
N LEU A 103 -22.76 -12.54 -2.02
CA LEU A 103 -21.74 -11.84 -2.77
C LEU A 103 -20.39 -12.46 -2.41
N THR A 104 -19.98 -13.47 -3.15
CA THR A 104 -18.70 -14.12 -2.93
C THR A 104 -17.60 -13.33 -3.66
N ALA A 105 -16.56 -12.90 -2.92
CA ALA A 105 -15.28 -12.60 -3.52
C ALA A 105 -14.83 -13.80 -4.37
N LYS A 106 -13.96 -13.58 -5.37
CA LYS A 106 -13.39 -14.72 -6.11
C LYS A 106 -12.88 -15.75 -5.10
N LYS A 107 -13.46 -16.95 -5.14
CA LYS A 107 -13.08 -18.02 -4.19
C LYS A 107 -11.61 -18.41 -4.32
N PHE A 108 -11.06 -18.33 -5.51
CA PHE A 108 -9.66 -18.64 -5.78
C PHE A 108 -9.03 -17.55 -6.63
N THR A 109 -7.87 -17.06 -6.19
CA THR A 109 -7.04 -16.10 -6.93
C THR A 109 -5.60 -16.57 -6.88
N ALA A 110 -4.98 -16.76 -8.05
CA ALA A 110 -3.54 -16.97 -8.17
C ALA A 110 -2.87 -15.66 -8.57
N THR A 111 -1.73 -15.36 -7.96
CA THR A 111 -1.00 -14.11 -8.21
C THR A 111 0.51 -14.32 -8.13
N VAL A 112 1.24 -13.51 -8.88
CA VAL A 112 2.68 -13.38 -8.72
C VAL A 112 2.93 -12.35 -7.62
N LEU A 113 3.72 -12.71 -6.63
CA LEU A 113 4.02 -11.89 -5.46
C LEU A 113 5.40 -11.22 -5.55
N ASP A 114 6.32 -11.86 -6.27
CA ASP A 114 7.66 -11.35 -6.57
C ASP A 114 8.12 -12.03 -7.87
N ALA A 115 8.62 -11.28 -8.81
CA ALA A 115 9.28 -11.77 -10.02
C ALA A 115 10.36 -10.76 -10.38
N SER A 116 11.51 -10.87 -9.73
CA SER A 116 12.54 -9.85 -9.79
C SER A 116 13.94 -10.44 -9.92
N MET A 117 14.82 -9.58 -10.40
CA MET A 117 16.26 -9.82 -10.47
C MET A 117 16.97 -8.70 -9.72
N GLN A 118 17.86 -9.08 -8.82
CA GLN A 118 18.63 -8.16 -7.99
C GLN A 118 20.12 -8.31 -8.29
N TYR A 119 20.79 -7.19 -8.52
CA TYR A 119 22.25 -7.06 -8.51
C TYR A 119 22.65 -6.38 -7.21
N LEU A 120 23.62 -6.95 -6.51
CA LEU A 120 24.18 -6.40 -5.28
C LEU A 120 25.71 -6.36 -5.41
N HIS A 121 26.29 -5.20 -5.17
CA HIS A 121 27.75 -5.03 -5.11
C HIS A 121 28.11 -4.29 -3.84
N ASN A 122 28.95 -4.92 -3.01
CA ASN A 122 29.47 -4.33 -1.79
C ASN A 122 30.85 -3.74 -2.05
N ASP A 123 31.20 -2.71 -1.29
CA ASP A 123 32.52 -2.07 -1.33
C ASP A 123 32.90 -1.54 -2.74
N LEU A 124 31.93 -0.93 -3.45
CA LEU A 124 32.11 -0.45 -4.81
C LEU A 124 32.90 0.87 -4.85
N PHE A 125 32.56 1.82 -3.99
CA PHE A 125 33.17 3.15 -3.94
C PHE A 125 33.97 3.36 -2.66
N MET A 126 33.51 2.81 -1.52
CA MET A 126 34.12 2.92 -0.21
C MET A 126 33.89 1.61 0.57
N ASN A 127 34.78 1.32 1.52
CA ASN A 127 34.57 0.20 2.44
C ASN A 127 33.28 0.38 3.25
N GLY A 128 32.40 -0.62 3.22
CA GLY A 128 31.12 -0.63 3.91
C GLY A 128 29.99 0.05 3.12
N ASP A 129 30.17 0.35 1.84
CA ASP A 129 29.07 0.73 0.97
C ASP A 129 28.42 -0.49 0.29
N ALA A 130 27.18 -0.30 -0.17
CA ALA A 130 26.45 -1.29 -0.94
C ALA A 130 25.62 -0.60 -2.03
N LEU A 131 25.82 -1.02 -3.25
CA LEU A 131 24.99 -0.67 -4.41
C LEU A 131 24.06 -1.82 -4.73
N GLN A 132 22.77 -1.55 -4.74
CA GLN A 132 21.72 -2.47 -5.13
C GLN A 132 21.02 -1.96 -6.38
N PHE A 133 20.86 -2.82 -7.36
CA PHE A 133 19.98 -2.59 -8.49
C PHE A 133 18.99 -3.75 -8.58
N GLU A 134 17.71 -3.44 -8.64
CA GLU A 134 16.65 -4.43 -8.73
C GLU A 134 15.64 -4.04 -9.81
N PHE A 135 15.20 -5.02 -10.60
CA PHE A 135 14.18 -4.81 -11.61
C PHE A 135 13.18 -5.96 -11.63
N GLY A 136 11.95 -5.64 -12.04
CA GLY A 136 10.86 -6.59 -12.11
C GLY A 136 9.66 -6.18 -11.26
N TYR A 137 8.99 -7.18 -10.68
CA TYR A 137 7.88 -6.99 -9.75
C TYR A 137 8.32 -7.48 -8.37
N PHE A 138 8.44 -6.56 -7.40
CA PHE A 138 9.05 -6.83 -6.10
C PHE A 138 8.33 -6.10 -4.97
N PRO A 139 8.33 -6.66 -3.74
CA PRO A 139 7.87 -5.95 -2.56
C PRO A 139 8.86 -4.85 -2.17
N PHE A 140 8.36 -3.66 -1.88
CA PHE A 140 9.16 -2.56 -1.40
C PHE A 140 8.48 -1.84 -0.23
N LYS A 141 9.26 -1.56 0.82
CA LYS A 141 8.80 -0.88 2.01
C LYS A 141 9.87 0.06 2.52
N TYR A 142 9.57 1.37 2.59
CA TYR A 142 10.54 2.35 3.05
C TYR A 142 10.44 2.67 4.55
N ASN A 143 9.30 2.39 5.19
CA ASN A 143 9.11 2.56 6.63
C ASN A 143 9.02 1.20 7.33
N PRO A 144 10.17 0.60 7.73
CA PRO A 144 10.20 -0.77 8.25
C PRO A 144 9.46 -0.95 9.58
N GLN A 145 9.22 0.14 10.32
CA GLN A 145 8.55 0.10 11.62
C GLN A 145 7.02 0.08 11.50
N SER A 146 6.44 0.74 10.47
CA SER A 146 4.99 0.72 10.29
C SER A 146 4.50 -0.70 10.02
N THR A 147 3.38 -1.07 10.62
CA THR A 147 2.77 -2.40 10.42
C THR A 147 1.59 -2.35 9.48
N ASN A 148 0.75 -1.32 9.58
CA ASN A 148 -0.50 -1.23 8.85
C ASN A 148 -0.78 0.14 8.23
N LEU A 149 -0.53 1.22 8.95
CA LEU A 149 -0.74 2.60 8.50
C LEU A 149 0.55 3.23 7.97
N GLY A 150 0.48 4.40 7.34
CA GLY A 150 1.64 5.07 6.74
C GLY A 150 2.00 4.58 5.34
N GLU A 151 3.26 4.73 4.94
CA GLU A 151 3.76 4.42 3.59
C GLU A 151 3.09 5.26 2.50
N TYR A 152 2.83 6.54 2.77
CA TYR A 152 1.98 7.42 1.98
C TYR A 152 2.46 7.64 0.55
N LEU A 153 3.75 7.51 0.25
CA LEU A 153 4.23 7.67 -1.12
C LEU A 153 3.58 6.65 -2.06
N PHE A 154 3.46 5.38 -1.62
CA PHE A 154 2.97 4.29 -2.46
C PHE A 154 1.52 3.89 -2.19
N ARG A 155 0.86 4.48 -1.20
CA ARG A 155 -0.47 4.10 -0.74
C ARG A 155 -1.49 5.21 -0.84
N SER A 156 -1.20 6.25 -1.57
CA SER A 156 -2.11 7.36 -1.77
C SER A 156 -2.05 7.89 -3.20
N ASN A 157 -3.14 8.50 -3.63
CA ASN A 157 -3.10 9.41 -4.77
C ASN A 157 -2.51 10.76 -4.36
N CYS A 158 -1.96 11.48 -5.33
CA CYS A 158 -1.82 12.92 -5.17
C CYS A 158 -3.22 13.52 -5.02
N TYR A 159 -3.35 14.47 -4.07
CA TYR A 159 -4.65 15.04 -3.72
C TYR A 159 -5.60 13.96 -3.20
N PRO A 160 -5.84 13.91 -1.94
CA PRO A 160 -6.21 12.74 -1.15
C PRO A 160 -7.62 12.24 -1.39
N ALA A 161 -7.91 11.84 -2.61
CA ALA A 161 -9.13 11.11 -2.87
C ALA A 161 -9.04 9.66 -2.37
N LEU A 162 -7.83 9.13 -2.17
CA LEU A 162 -7.63 7.77 -1.71
C LEU A 162 -6.33 7.57 -0.90
N LEU A 163 -6.48 7.07 0.31
CA LEU A 163 -5.47 6.34 1.07
C LEU A 163 -5.82 4.86 1.13
N VAL A 164 -4.82 4.01 1.06
CA VAL A 164 -4.97 2.55 1.21
C VAL A 164 -4.07 2.08 2.34
N SER A 165 -4.61 1.25 3.21
CA SER A 165 -3.86 0.56 4.27
C SER A 165 -4.16 -0.94 4.28
N GLY A 166 -3.92 -1.63 5.36
CA GLY A 166 -4.20 -3.06 5.45
C GLY A 166 -3.07 -3.95 4.94
N PHE A 167 -1.82 -3.60 5.21
CA PHE A 167 -0.65 -4.41 4.85
C PHE A 167 -0.76 -5.83 5.32
N GLU A 168 -1.24 -6.00 6.54
CA GLU A 168 -1.39 -7.34 7.10
C GLU A 168 -2.50 -8.14 6.42
N ASN A 169 -3.47 -7.48 5.76
CA ASN A 169 -4.50 -8.16 4.98
C ASN A 169 -4.02 -8.59 3.59
N SER A 170 -2.98 -7.96 3.06
CA SER A 170 -2.44 -8.34 1.76
C SER A 170 -1.42 -9.47 1.89
N ILE A 171 -1.26 -10.23 0.82
CA ILE A 171 -0.17 -11.18 0.73
C ILE A 171 1.11 -10.40 0.40
N ASP A 172 2.01 -10.19 1.37
CA ASP A 172 3.34 -9.57 1.24
C ASP A 172 3.40 -8.03 1.08
N GLY A 173 2.35 -7.28 1.41
CA GLY A 173 2.39 -5.80 1.44
C GLY A 173 2.48 -5.12 0.06
N PRO A 174 2.93 -3.87 0.00
CA PRO A 174 3.00 -3.12 -1.25
C PRO A 174 4.04 -3.71 -2.21
N LYS A 175 3.70 -3.75 -3.48
CA LYS A 175 4.55 -4.28 -4.54
C LYS A 175 4.71 -3.26 -5.64
N LEU A 176 5.92 -3.15 -6.16
CA LEU A 176 6.26 -2.23 -7.22
C LEU A 176 6.69 -3.01 -8.46
N GLY A 177 6.21 -2.60 -9.61
CA GLY A 177 6.67 -3.09 -10.91
C GLY A 177 7.58 -2.06 -11.55
N GLY A 178 8.89 -2.32 -11.66
CA GLY A 178 9.80 -1.34 -12.22
C GLY A 178 11.26 -1.56 -11.89
N LEU A 179 11.94 -0.46 -11.62
CA LEU A 179 13.38 -0.40 -11.32
C LEU A 179 13.59 0.22 -9.95
N HIS A 180 14.52 -0.32 -9.20
CA HIS A 180 15.01 0.22 -7.94
C HIS A 180 16.53 0.30 -7.95
N LEU A 181 17.08 1.46 -7.68
CA LEU A 181 18.49 1.71 -7.42
C LEU A 181 18.64 2.13 -5.96
N GLY A 182 19.28 1.30 -5.16
CA GLY A 182 19.60 1.55 -3.76
C GLY A 182 21.09 1.75 -3.56
N TYR A 183 21.46 2.77 -2.79
CA TYR A 183 22.83 2.98 -2.32
C TYR A 183 22.83 3.17 -0.82
N ALA A 184 23.64 2.40 -0.13
CA ALA A 184 23.86 2.51 1.32
C ALA A 184 25.34 2.75 1.63
N CYS A 185 25.64 3.65 2.57
CA CYS A 185 26.99 3.97 2.96
C CYS A 185 27.10 4.11 4.49
N ASP A 186 27.88 3.27 5.11
CA ASP A 186 28.10 3.29 6.57
C ASP A 186 29.06 4.42 6.99
N ALA A 187 29.99 4.83 6.13
CA ALA A 187 30.99 5.86 6.45
C ALA A 187 30.37 7.26 6.66
N LEU A 188 29.18 7.52 6.11
CA LEU A 188 28.44 8.78 6.27
C LEU A 188 27.33 8.69 7.34
N GLY A 189 27.50 7.86 8.38
CA GLY A 189 26.51 7.70 9.43
C GLY A 189 25.29 6.89 8.97
N ARG A 190 25.51 5.86 8.16
CA ARG A 190 24.47 4.97 7.61
C ARG A 190 23.43 5.74 6.79
N LEU A 191 23.90 6.44 5.78
CA LEU A 191 23.04 7.04 4.77
C LEU A 191 22.59 5.95 3.79
N LYS A 192 21.29 5.85 3.57
CA LYS A 192 20.67 5.03 2.53
C LYS A 192 19.88 5.92 1.57
N GLN A 193 20.03 5.70 0.28
CA GLN A 193 19.32 6.39 -0.78
C GLN A 193 18.67 5.37 -1.70
N ASP A 194 17.41 5.59 -2.03
CA ASP A 194 16.62 4.73 -2.92
C ASP A 194 16.03 5.61 -4.04
N ILE A 195 16.26 5.22 -5.28
CA ILE A 195 15.61 5.77 -6.46
C ILE A 195 14.75 4.68 -7.08
N LEU A 196 13.47 4.96 -7.29
CA LEU A 196 12.53 4.02 -7.87
C LEU A 196 11.87 4.63 -9.09
N VAL A 197 11.80 3.84 -10.15
CA VAL A 197 11.01 4.14 -11.35
C VAL A 197 10.03 2.99 -11.48
N ASN A 198 8.78 3.22 -11.12
CA ASN A 198 7.78 2.16 -11.04
C ASN A 198 6.49 2.53 -11.76
N SER A 199 5.83 1.49 -12.29
CA SER A 199 4.50 1.59 -12.84
C SER A 199 3.47 1.54 -11.71
N GLU A 200 2.45 2.39 -11.78
CA GLU A 200 1.30 2.30 -10.87
C GLU A 200 0.49 1.04 -11.17
N LEU A 201 0.34 0.17 -10.18
CA LEU A 201 -0.32 -1.12 -10.34
C LEU A 201 -1.56 -1.29 -9.45
N ASP A 202 -1.61 -0.54 -8.34
CA ASP A 202 -2.61 -0.74 -7.28
C ASP A 202 -3.65 0.40 -7.23
N ILE A 203 -3.24 1.63 -7.50
CA ILE A 203 -4.10 2.80 -7.35
C ILE A 203 -4.37 3.44 -8.71
N TYR A 204 -5.64 3.50 -9.09
CA TYR A 204 -6.06 4.12 -10.36
C TYR A 204 -5.61 5.60 -10.47
N PRO A 205 -5.17 6.08 -11.67
CA PRO A 205 -5.01 5.40 -12.96
C PRO A 205 -3.83 4.43 -13.00
N LEU A 206 -4.05 3.24 -13.55
CA LEU A 206 -3.04 2.19 -13.61
C LEU A 206 -2.06 2.42 -14.77
N HIS A 207 -0.86 1.86 -14.61
CA HIS A 207 0.22 1.77 -15.60
C HIS A 207 1.00 3.06 -15.87
N ASP A 208 0.65 4.19 -15.28
CA ASP A 208 1.46 5.40 -15.34
C ASP A 208 2.80 5.19 -14.60
N ILE A 209 3.83 5.89 -15.01
CA ILE A 209 5.17 5.76 -14.42
C ILE A 209 5.39 6.84 -13.37
N ASN A 210 5.78 6.41 -12.19
CA ASN A 210 6.21 7.24 -11.08
C ASN A 210 7.74 7.26 -10.98
N LEU A 211 8.29 8.38 -10.52
CA LEU A 211 9.69 8.51 -10.10
C LEU A 211 9.72 8.90 -8.63
N THR A 212 10.38 8.08 -7.81
CA THR A 212 10.47 8.31 -6.37
C THR A 212 11.93 8.35 -5.92
N TYR A 213 12.28 9.30 -5.07
CA TYR A 213 13.55 9.37 -4.36
C TYR A 213 13.32 9.37 -2.86
N ILE A 214 14.03 8.51 -2.13
CA ILE A 214 13.94 8.40 -0.68
C ILE A 214 15.36 8.40 -0.10
N ALA A 215 15.60 9.27 0.86
CA ALA A 215 16.82 9.28 1.66
C ALA A 215 16.51 8.90 3.10
N THR A 216 17.32 8.02 3.68
CA THR A 216 17.23 7.60 5.08
C THR A 216 18.59 7.79 5.74
N TYR A 217 18.61 8.46 6.88
CA TYR A 217 19.81 8.73 7.63
C TYR A 217 19.68 8.22 9.06
N THR A 218 20.67 7.42 9.52
CA THR A 218 20.71 6.84 10.86
C THR A 218 21.99 7.28 11.55
N PRO A 219 22.05 8.54 12.06
CA PRO A 219 23.26 9.07 12.71
C PRO A 219 23.68 8.25 13.95
N HIS A 220 22.70 7.66 14.60
CA HIS A 220 22.90 6.77 15.74
C HIS A 220 21.89 5.62 15.71
N PRO A 221 22.23 4.40 16.16
CA PRO A 221 21.31 3.26 16.13
C PRO A 221 19.95 3.48 16.80
N ILE A 222 19.86 4.43 17.76
CA ILE A 222 18.60 4.79 18.43
C ILE A 222 17.70 5.74 17.64
N PHE A 223 18.23 6.38 16.58
CA PHE A 223 17.51 7.42 15.87
C PHE A 223 17.68 7.29 14.36
N THR A 224 16.58 7.25 13.64
CA THR A 224 16.53 7.23 12.17
C THR A 224 15.57 8.29 11.68
N ILE A 225 15.97 9.06 10.67
CA ILE A 225 15.11 9.98 9.94
C ILE A 225 15.10 9.61 8.46
N GLY A 226 14.03 9.93 7.79
CA GLY A 226 13.91 9.76 6.35
C GLY A 226 13.08 10.85 5.73
N ALA A 227 13.38 11.15 4.48
CA ALA A 227 12.59 12.05 3.65
C ALA A 227 12.47 11.45 2.25
N GLY A 228 11.38 11.77 1.56
CA GLY A 228 11.16 11.29 0.22
C GLY A 228 10.34 12.25 -0.61
N VAL A 229 10.51 12.14 -1.92
CA VAL A 229 9.71 12.84 -2.92
C VAL A 229 9.28 11.82 -3.98
N GLU A 230 8.02 11.90 -4.38
CA GLU A 230 7.47 11.14 -5.50
C GLU A 230 6.88 12.10 -6.54
N PHE A 231 7.34 11.97 -7.76
CA PHE A 231 6.72 12.55 -8.93
C PHE A 231 5.72 11.52 -9.48
N ALA A 232 4.51 11.58 -8.94
CA ALA A 232 3.47 10.62 -9.29
C ALA A 232 2.97 10.87 -10.71
N ARG A 233 2.86 9.80 -11.48
CA ARG A 233 2.39 9.80 -12.87
C ARG A 233 3.18 10.76 -13.76
N MET A 234 4.51 10.75 -13.60
CA MET A 234 5.42 11.60 -14.37
C MET A 234 5.32 11.30 -15.88
N ILE A 235 5.22 10.00 -16.24
CA ILE A 235 4.95 9.56 -17.61
C ILE A 235 3.56 8.92 -17.65
N ILE A 236 2.71 9.45 -18.51
CA ILE A 236 1.31 9.10 -18.62
C ILE A 236 1.10 8.24 -19.86
N PHE A 237 0.53 7.03 -19.69
CA PHE A 237 0.20 6.15 -20.82
C PHE A 237 -1.21 6.39 -21.33
N ASP A 238 -2.18 6.61 -20.44
CA ASP A 238 -3.55 6.93 -20.82
C ASP A 238 -3.90 8.34 -20.34
N ARG A 239 -3.78 9.29 -21.26
CA ARG A 239 -4.00 10.71 -20.96
C ARG A 239 -5.41 10.98 -20.46
N LEU A 240 -6.41 10.31 -21.02
CA LEU A 240 -7.80 10.53 -20.64
C LEU A 240 -8.09 10.08 -19.21
N LYS A 241 -7.41 9.03 -18.75
CA LYS A 241 -7.56 8.55 -17.38
C LYS A 241 -6.81 9.40 -16.37
N THR A 242 -5.58 9.81 -16.69
CA THR A 242 -4.75 10.57 -15.74
C THR A 242 -5.11 12.05 -15.71
N LYS A 243 -5.52 12.60 -16.85
CA LYS A 243 -5.92 14.01 -17.04
C LYS A 243 -7.32 14.08 -17.62
N PRO A 244 -8.34 13.62 -16.89
CA PRO A 244 -9.71 13.72 -17.38
C PRO A 244 -10.09 15.19 -17.59
N GLY A 245 -10.92 15.47 -18.59
CA GLY A 245 -11.37 16.83 -18.92
C GLY A 245 -10.40 17.66 -19.77
N LEU A 246 -9.21 17.14 -20.13
CA LEU A 246 -8.31 17.81 -21.08
C LEU A 246 -8.71 17.58 -22.54
N ASP A 247 -9.56 16.60 -22.80
CA ASP A 247 -10.07 16.29 -24.14
C ASP A 247 -11.60 16.45 -24.16
N THR A 248 -12.04 17.67 -24.45
CA THR A 248 -13.46 18.06 -24.48
C THR A 248 -14.25 17.37 -25.59
N SER A 249 -13.57 16.84 -26.62
CA SER A 249 -14.25 16.17 -27.73
C SER A 249 -14.80 14.80 -27.36
N TYR A 250 -14.24 14.17 -26.31
CA TYR A 250 -14.60 12.80 -25.92
C TYR A 250 -15.56 12.73 -24.73
N HIS A 251 -15.53 13.73 -23.81
CA HIS A 251 -16.40 13.79 -22.65
C HIS A 251 -16.85 15.22 -22.33
N PRO A 252 -17.76 15.81 -23.11
CA PRO A 252 -18.19 17.19 -22.90
C PRO A 252 -18.85 17.46 -21.55
N THR A 253 -19.28 16.41 -20.84
CA THR A 253 -19.88 16.51 -19.50
C THR A 253 -18.85 16.43 -18.37
N VAL A 254 -17.62 16.01 -18.65
CA VAL A 254 -16.55 15.87 -17.64
C VAL A 254 -15.88 17.20 -17.33
N ASP A 255 -15.90 18.13 -18.27
CA ASP A 255 -15.23 19.43 -18.13
C ASP A 255 -15.80 20.33 -17.04
N GLN A 256 -17.06 20.14 -16.66
CA GLN A 256 -17.70 20.99 -15.68
C GLN A 256 -17.25 20.76 -14.24
N TRP A 257 -16.62 19.61 -13.95
CA TRP A 257 -16.27 19.23 -12.57
C TRP A 257 -14.84 18.76 -12.39
N VAL A 258 -14.06 18.62 -13.45
CA VAL A 258 -12.62 18.34 -13.38
C VAL A 258 -11.78 19.59 -13.54
N GLY A 259 -12.39 20.73 -13.77
CA GLY A 259 -11.78 22.03 -13.87
C GLY A 259 -12.42 23.05 -12.94
N TYR A 260 -11.65 24.09 -12.61
CA TYR A 260 -12.09 25.26 -11.86
C TYR A 260 -11.78 26.50 -12.70
N VAL A 261 -12.80 27.32 -12.94
CA VAL A 261 -12.62 28.63 -13.58
C VAL A 261 -12.55 29.68 -12.48
N ASP A 262 -11.45 30.39 -12.38
CA ASP A 262 -11.31 31.51 -11.45
C ASP A 262 -12.26 32.64 -11.88
N PRO A 263 -13.23 33.02 -11.04
CA PRO A 263 -14.20 34.06 -11.39
C PRO A 263 -13.56 35.47 -11.54
N ALA A 264 -12.38 35.66 -10.99
CA ALA A 264 -11.69 36.97 -11.06
C ALA A 264 -10.82 37.13 -12.31
N THR A 265 -10.17 36.04 -12.75
CA THR A 265 -9.21 36.08 -13.87
C THR A 265 -9.75 35.36 -15.11
N GLY A 266 -10.74 34.47 -14.98
CA GLY A 266 -11.23 33.62 -16.05
C GLY A 266 -10.30 32.44 -16.37
N ASP A 267 -9.19 32.30 -15.61
CA ASP A 267 -8.25 31.20 -15.83
C ASP A 267 -8.85 29.86 -15.42
N THR A 268 -8.59 28.83 -16.21
CA THR A 268 -9.07 27.48 -15.95
C THR A 268 -7.95 26.62 -15.38
N THR A 269 -8.14 26.09 -14.16
CA THR A 269 -7.29 25.08 -13.55
C THR A 269 -7.88 23.71 -13.80
N GLN A 270 -7.14 22.84 -14.49
CA GLN A 270 -7.53 21.43 -14.69
C GLN A 270 -7.02 20.56 -13.54
N TYR A 271 -7.85 19.67 -13.04
CA TYR A 271 -7.51 18.70 -12.02
C TYR A 271 -7.04 17.39 -12.64
N THR A 272 -5.93 16.89 -12.15
CA THR A 272 -5.31 15.67 -12.68
C THR A 272 -4.85 14.79 -11.54
N PHE A 273 -4.67 13.49 -11.82
CA PHE A 273 -4.03 12.57 -10.88
C PHE A 273 -2.51 12.75 -10.79
N GLN A 274 -1.93 13.53 -11.70
CA GLN A 274 -0.50 13.83 -11.70
C GLN A 274 -0.17 14.84 -10.60
N GLY A 275 0.95 14.63 -9.91
CA GLY A 275 1.40 15.59 -8.91
C GLY A 275 2.70 15.18 -8.24
N THR A 276 3.08 15.93 -7.20
CA THR A 276 4.27 15.68 -6.41
C THR A 276 3.88 15.46 -4.97
N LYS A 277 4.31 14.35 -4.38
CA LYS A 277 4.18 14.06 -2.95
C LYS A 277 5.50 14.28 -2.26
N LEU A 278 5.45 14.76 -1.03
CA LEU A 278 6.60 14.86 -0.13
C LEU A 278 6.33 14.06 1.13
N MET A 279 7.35 13.39 1.66
CA MET A 279 7.23 12.57 2.86
C MET A 279 8.40 12.84 3.80
N GLY A 280 8.09 12.87 5.11
CA GLY A 280 9.05 12.83 6.20
C GLY A 280 8.70 11.73 7.18
N ARG A 281 9.70 11.01 7.71
CA ARG A 281 9.52 9.98 8.72
C ARG A 281 10.62 9.99 9.77
N GLY A 282 10.32 9.44 10.94
CA GLY A 282 11.28 9.29 12.02
C GLY A 282 11.03 8.05 12.85
N THR A 283 12.10 7.54 13.46
CA THR A 283 12.03 6.43 14.44
C THR A 283 12.98 6.73 15.60
N PHE A 284 12.51 6.48 16.81
CA PHE A 284 13.30 6.63 18.03
C PHE A 284 13.19 5.37 18.90
N ASP A 285 14.31 4.76 19.22
CA ASP A 285 14.43 3.58 20.10
C ASP A 285 14.66 4.04 21.54
N ILE A 286 13.59 4.15 22.33
CA ILE A 286 13.64 4.55 23.75
C ILE A 286 14.45 3.53 24.54
N LYS A 287 14.24 2.23 24.30
CA LYS A 287 15.01 1.18 24.97
C LYS A 287 16.49 1.35 24.72
N GLY A 288 16.89 1.53 23.45
CA GLY A 288 18.28 1.78 23.08
C GLY A 288 18.85 3.02 23.77
N ALA A 289 18.06 4.09 23.90
CA ALA A 289 18.49 5.29 24.64
C ALA A 289 18.70 5.02 26.14
N ILE A 290 17.82 4.25 26.78
CA ILE A 290 17.98 3.84 28.17
C ILE A 290 19.19 2.93 28.32
N GLU A 291 19.41 1.97 27.41
CA GLU A 291 20.55 1.05 27.43
C GLU A 291 21.90 1.77 27.30
N LEU A 292 21.96 2.91 26.62
CA LEU A 292 23.16 3.75 26.57
C LEU A 292 23.54 4.32 27.95
N LEU A 293 22.55 4.58 28.80
CA LEU A 293 22.75 5.18 30.12
C LEU A 293 22.93 4.14 31.23
N THR A 294 22.21 3.02 31.13
CA THR A 294 22.07 2.04 32.23
C THR A 294 22.70 0.68 31.93
N GLY A 295 23.15 0.46 30.70
CA GLY A 295 23.61 -0.85 30.23
C GLY A 295 22.44 -1.70 29.67
N LYS A 296 22.77 -2.88 29.16
CA LYS A 296 21.82 -3.75 28.45
C LYS A 296 20.64 -4.18 29.31
N LEU A 297 19.44 -3.98 28.79
CA LEU A 297 18.18 -4.39 29.41
C LEU A 297 17.68 -5.72 28.79
N ASN A 298 18.20 -6.83 29.29
CA ASN A 298 18.00 -8.16 28.71
C ASN A 298 16.55 -8.68 28.78
N PHE A 299 15.67 -8.04 29.54
CA PHE A 299 14.27 -8.44 29.68
C PHE A 299 13.34 -7.88 28.58
N PHE A 300 13.75 -6.84 27.88
CA PHE A 300 13.00 -6.31 26.74
C PHE A 300 13.23 -7.10 25.46
N GLY A 301 12.22 -7.11 24.58
CA GLY A 301 12.32 -7.58 23.21
C GLY A 301 13.10 -6.62 22.30
N LYS A 302 13.44 -7.06 21.10
CA LYS A 302 14.18 -6.23 20.13
C LYS A 302 13.40 -5.00 19.70
N GLU A 303 12.08 -5.15 19.49
CA GLU A 303 11.20 -4.11 18.98
C GLU A 303 10.49 -3.31 20.11
N ASP A 304 10.71 -3.65 21.37
CA ASP A 304 10.07 -2.99 22.50
C ASP A 304 10.50 -1.52 22.63
N LEU A 305 9.56 -0.66 23.05
CA LEU A 305 9.77 0.77 23.35
C LEU A 305 10.30 1.58 22.16
N LYS A 306 9.79 1.35 20.97
CA LYS A 306 10.07 2.19 19.79
C LYS A 306 8.90 3.14 19.54
N ILE A 307 9.23 4.39 19.25
CA ILE A 307 8.30 5.39 18.70
C ILE A 307 8.68 5.64 17.26
N TYR A 308 7.71 5.70 16.38
CA TYR A 308 7.92 6.02 14.99
C TYR A 308 6.76 6.81 14.42
N GLY A 309 7.01 7.51 13.32
CA GLY A 309 5.97 8.28 12.68
C GLY A 309 6.33 8.65 11.26
N GLU A 310 5.32 9.05 10.55
CA GLU A 310 5.40 9.48 9.16
C GLU A 310 4.36 10.56 8.90
N ALA A 311 4.72 11.56 8.10
CA ALA A 311 3.80 12.55 7.57
C ALA A 311 4.10 12.76 6.08
N ALA A 312 3.07 13.07 5.29
CA ALA A 312 3.26 13.37 3.88
C ALA A 312 2.39 14.55 3.45
N ILE A 313 2.84 15.27 2.42
CA ILE A 313 2.02 16.20 1.65
C ILE A 313 1.62 15.46 0.38
N LEU A 314 0.34 15.14 0.24
CA LEU A 314 -0.19 14.36 -0.87
C LEU A 314 -0.45 15.16 -2.15
N GLY A 315 0.28 16.17 -2.40
CA GLY A 315 0.16 17.05 -3.56
C GLY A 315 0.53 18.45 -3.18
N VAL A 316 1.64 18.95 -3.73
CA VAL A 316 2.18 20.28 -3.38
C VAL A 316 1.41 21.40 -4.05
N LYS A 317 0.77 21.13 -5.19
CA LYS A 317 -0.02 22.15 -5.94
C LYS A 317 -1.38 22.32 -5.28
N ASP A 318 -1.85 23.56 -5.16
CA ASP A 318 -3.21 23.84 -4.71
C ASP A 318 -4.25 23.45 -5.76
N TYR A 319 -5.40 22.94 -5.28
CA TYR A 319 -6.58 22.69 -6.10
C TYR A 319 -7.72 23.62 -5.64
N PRO A 320 -7.87 24.79 -6.29
CA PRO A 320 -8.91 25.73 -5.94
C PRO A 320 -10.30 25.08 -5.92
N GLY A 321 -11.12 25.46 -4.94
CA GLY A 321 -12.44 24.86 -4.77
C GLY A 321 -12.48 23.53 -4.04
N TRP A 322 -11.38 22.74 -4.04
CA TRP A 322 -11.35 21.42 -3.43
C TRP A 322 -10.30 21.31 -2.31
N TYR A 323 -9.04 21.41 -2.65
CA TYR A 323 -7.91 21.23 -1.72
C TYR A 323 -7.04 22.49 -1.68
N THR A 324 -7.60 23.58 -1.16
CA THR A 324 -6.92 24.88 -1.08
C THR A 324 -5.98 24.99 0.12
N ARG A 325 -6.29 24.26 1.21
CA ARG A 325 -5.47 24.33 2.44
C ARG A 325 -4.51 23.16 2.48
N MET A 326 -3.23 23.43 2.71
CA MET A 326 -2.19 22.40 2.81
C MET A 326 -2.55 21.31 3.84
N ARG A 327 -3.10 21.69 4.99
CA ARG A 327 -3.47 20.74 6.06
C ARG A 327 -4.49 19.68 5.65
N ASP A 328 -5.31 19.96 4.63
CA ASP A 328 -6.33 19.05 4.11
C ASP A 328 -5.71 17.95 3.24
N ARG A 329 -4.38 18.02 3.02
CA ARG A 329 -3.59 17.11 2.17
C ARG A 329 -2.44 16.45 2.94
N VAL A 330 -2.45 16.57 4.27
CA VAL A 330 -1.35 16.07 5.12
C VAL A 330 -1.86 14.99 6.07
N PRO A 331 -1.78 13.71 5.69
CA PRO A 331 -1.90 12.62 6.64
C PRO A 331 -0.67 12.57 7.55
N VAL A 332 -0.90 12.22 8.81
CA VAL A 332 0.14 12.02 9.82
C VAL A 332 -0.12 10.72 10.55
N MET A 333 0.87 9.85 10.60
CA MET A 333 0.83 8.60 11.36
C MET A 333 1.84 8.64 12.49
N ALA A 334 1.45 8.16 13.66
CA ALA A 334 2.33 7.90 14.79
C ALA A 334 2.13 6.47 15.29
N GLY A 335 3.23 5.77 15.56
CA GLY A 335 3.23 4.42 16.07
C GLY A 335 4.08 4.27 17.32
N PHE A 336 3.67 3.34 18.18
CA PHE A 336 4.39 2.99 19.40
C PHE A 336 4.39 1.47 19.60
N ASN A 337 5.58 0.90 19.84
CA ASN A 337 5.73 -0.49 20.22
C ASN A 337 5.78 -0.61 21.75
N PHE A 338 4.80 -1.31 22.32
CA PHE A 338 4.71 -1.54 23.75
C PHE A 338 5.77 -2.54 24.25
N PRO A 339 6.18 -2.44 25.52
CA PRO A 339 7.07 -3.45 26.12
C PRO A 339 6.32 -4.78 26.26
N THR A 340 6.83 -5.79 25.62
CA THR A 340 6.24 -7.14 25.61
C THR A 340 7.01 -8.11 26.51
N PHE A 341 8.18 -7.70 27.03
CA PHE A 341 9.03 -8.53 27.86
C PHE A 341 9.38 -9.89 27.22
N LYS A 342 9.55 -9.91 25.90
CA LYS A 342 9.79 -11.10 25.05
C LYS A 342 8.63 -12.10 24.98
N LEU A 343 7.47 -11.81 25.57
CA LEU A 343 6.27 -12.63 25.39
C LEU A 343 5.78 -12.57 23.94
N LEU A 344 5.80 -11.37 23.33
CA LEU A 344 5.58 -11.15 21.90
C LEU A 344 6.87 -10.64 21.25
N ASP A 345 6.97 -10.73 19.95
CA ASP A 345 8.03 -10.08 19.19
C ASP A 345 7.71 -8.59 18.96
N VAL A 346 6.42 -8.29 18.75
CA VAL A 346 5.87 -6.94 18.57
C VAL A 346 4.49 -6.87 19.18
N LEU A 347 4.21 -5.76 19.84
CA LEU A 347 2.86 -5.26 20.16
C LEU A 347 2.86 -3.78 19.84
N SER A 348 2.21 -3.38 18.74
CA SER A 348 2.19 -1.99 18.27
C SER A 348 0.79 -1.39 18.27
N LEU A 349 0.74 -0.09 18.49
CA LEU A 349 -0.41 0.77 18.24
C LEU A 349 0.01 1.82 17.22
N GLU A 350 -0.75 1.95 16.16
CA GLU A 350 -0.61 3.00 15.15
C GLU A 350 -1.86 3.85 15.12
N LEU A 351 -1.68 5.15 15.05
CA LEU A 351 -2.74 6.15 14.93
C LEU A 351 -2.44 7.00 13.70
N GLU A 352 -3.45 7.26 12.89
CA GLU A 352 -3.36 8.12 11.73
C GLU A 352 -4.41 9.23 11.85
N GLN A 353 -3.96 10.47 11.70
CA GLN A 353 -4.82 11.64 11.63
C GLN A 353 -4.76 12.22 10.21
N PHE A 354 -5.91 12.29 9.56
CA PHE A 354 -6.03 12.84 8.22
C PHE A 354 -7.30 13.68 8.07
N ASN A 355 -7.15 14.99 8.18
CA ASN A 355 -8.27 15.94 8.12
C ASN A 355 -8.69 16.24 6.68
N ASN A 356 -8.88 15.21 5.84
CA ASN A 356 -9.43 15.37 4.52
C ASN A 356 -10.89 15.88 4.63
N PRO A 357 -11.30 16.96 3.95
CA PRO A 357 -12.69 17.43 3.98
C PRO A 357 -13.66 16.44 3.32
N TYR A 358 -13.18 15.44 2.61
CA TYR A 358 -13.97 14.46 1.87
C TYR A 358 -13.72 13.04 2.38
N TRP A 359 -14.68 12.16 2.14
CA TRP A 359 -14.52 10.74 2.43
C TRP A 359 -13.33 10.14 1.66
N ASN A 360 -12.62 9.21 2.29
CA ASN A 360 -11.66 8.34 1.62
C ASN A 360 -12.44 7.33 0.75
N SER A 361 -12.60 7.60 -0.53
CA SER A 361 -13.50 6.84 -1.40
C SER A 361 -12.84 6.32 -2.65
N GLN A 362 -12.71 5.00 -2.73
CA GLN A 362 -12.32 4.32 -3.97
C GLN A 362 -13.39 4.45 -5.07
N GLU A 363 -14.66 4.57 -4.70
CA GLU A 363 -15.75 4.69 -5.67
C GLU A 363 -15.61 5.93 -6.56
N PHE A 364 -15.16 7.06 -5.99
CA PHE A 364 -14.89 8.25 -6.78
C PHE A 364 -13.84 8.01 -7.85
N ILE A 365 -12.76 7.34 -7.47
CA ILE A 365 -11.62 7.12 -8.35
C ILE A 365 -11.95 6.09 -9.43
N TRP A 366 -12.55 4.98 -9.05
CA TRP A 366 -12.80 3.88 -9.98
C TRP A 366 -14.04 4.10 -10.86
N LYS A 367 -15.13 4.58 -10.26
CA LYS A 367 -16.41 4.75 -10.96
C LYS A 367 -16.49 6.07 -11.72
N ASN A 368 -16.06 7.16 -11.08
CA ASN A 368 -16.15 8.50 -11.67
C ASN A 368 -14.84 8.93 -12.34
N GLN A 369 -13.76 8.21 -12.14
CA GLN A 369 -12.44 8.50 -12.72
C GLN A 369 -11.99 9.95 -12.48
N SER A 370 -12.29 10.48 -11.30
CA SER A 370 -12.07 11.88 -10.95
C SER A 370 -10.95 12.02 -9.91
N PRO A 371 -9.98 12.93 -10.10
CA PRO A 371 -8.96 13.25 -9.11
C PRO A 371 -9.49 14.10 -7.96
N VAL A 372 -10.72 14.59 -8.05
CA VAL A 372 -11.39 15.40 -7.03
C VAL A 372 -12.78 14.81 -6.73
N PRO A 373 -13.35 15.05 -5.54
CA PRO A 373 -14.68 14.60 -5.21
C PRO A 373 -15.71 15.17 -6.18
N TYR A 374 -16.58 14.33 -6.70
CA TYR A 374 -17.60 14.74 -7.66
C TYR A 374 -18.87 15.23 -6.93
N VAL A 375 -19.23 16.48 -7.15
CA VAL A 375 -20.49 17.09 -6.72
C VAL A 375 -21.35 17.36 -7.96
N GLY A 376 -21.71 16.31 -8.68
CA GLY A 376 -22.47 16.46 -9.91
C GLY A 376 -23.97 16.52 -9.70
N ASN A 377 -24.64 17.43 -10.42
CA ASN A 377 -26.08 17.45 -10.60
C ASN A 377 -26.57 16.38 -11.61
N ALA A 378 -25.88 15.27 -11.75
CA ALA A 378 -26.34 14.20 -12.61
C ALA A 378 -27.66 13.66 -12.04
N ALA A 379 -28.77 14.07 -12.66
CA ALA A 379 -30.09 13.54 -12.38
C ALA A 379 -30.01 12.01 -12.41
N GLY A 380 -30.17 11.37 -11.26
CA GLY A 380 -30.08 9.90 -11.10
C GLY A 380 -28.81 9.39 -10.43
N SER A 381 -27.86 10.24 -10.02
CA SER A 381 -26.79 9.81 -9.13
C SER A 381 -27.27 9.91 -7.66
N ASN A 382 -26.95 8.90 -6.86
CA ASN A 382 -27.25 8.88 -5.41
C ASN A 382 -26.48 9.94 -4.59
N PHE A 383 -25.80 10.86 -5.26
CA PHE A 383 -25.05 11.99 -4.68
C PHE A 383 -25.92 13.25 -4.46
N ALA A 384 -27.24 13.17 -4.64
CA ALA A 384 -28.15 14.28 -4.34
C ALA A 384 -28.03 14.78 -2.88
N ASN A 385 -27.50 13.94 -1.98
CA ASN A 385 -27.33 14.22 -0.56
C ASN A 385 -25.86 14.27 -0.12
N TRP A 386 -24.95 14.76 -0.98
CA TRP A 386 -23.53 14.87 -0.65
C TRP A 386 -23.26 15.64 0.63
N SER A 387 -23.99 16.75 0.85
CA SER A 387 -23.88 17.54 2.09
C SER A 387 -24.25 16.70 3.33
N ASP A 388 -25.29 15.88 3.23
CA ASP A 388 -25.73 15.02 4.33
C ASP A 388 -24.74 13.88 4.58
N THR A 389 -24.15 13.35 3.51
CA THR A 389 -23.08 12.35 3.61
C THR A 389 -21.83 12.93 4.26
N LEU A 390 -21.42 14.15 3.88
CA LEU A 390 -20.29 14.83 4.50
C LEU A 390 -20.56 15.20 5.98
N ALA A 391 -21.80 15.54 6.34
CA ALA A 391 -22.16 15.80 7.73
C ALA A 391 -22.02 14.57 8.63
N LYS A 392 -22.06 13.36 8.06
CA LYS A 392 -21.86 12.09 8.76
C LYS A 392 -20.41 11.59 8.70
N LYS A 393 -19.51 12.35 8.05
CA LYS A 393 -18.10 11.98 7.94
C LYS A 393 -17.45 11.88 9.31
N ASP A 394 -16.80 10.76 9.56
CA ASP A 394 -16.11 10.41 10.80
C ASP A 394 -14.97 9.43 10.47
N ASP A 395 -14.05 9.85 9.59
CA ASP A 395 -12.92 9.02 9.11
C ASP A 395 -11.55 9.70 9.29
N ASP A 396 -11.52 10.85 9.97
CA ASP A 396 -10.30 11.64 10.16
C ASP A 396 -9.26 10.95 11.05
N LEU A 397 -9.69 10.05 11.95
CA LEU A 397 -8.83 9.28 12.81
C LEU A 397 -8.95 7.79 12.47
N LYS A 398 -7.82 7.16 12.16
CA LYS A 398 -7.71 5.72 11.95
C LYS A 398 -6.73 5.13 12.96
N TRP A 399 -6.91 3.85 13.28
CA TRP A 399 -6.06 3.18 14.25
C TRP A 399 -5.84 1.71 13.90
N SER A 400 -4.73 1.16 14.36
CA SER A 400 -4.40 -0.25 14.24
C SER A 400 -3.62 -0.73 15.44
N VAL A 401 -4.06 -1.81 16.04
CA VAL A 401 -3.33 -2.56 17.06
C VAL A 401 -2.87 -3.87 16.43
N TYR A 402 -1.58 -4.14 16.50
CA TYR A 402 -0.98 -5.34 15.92
C TYR A 402 -0.12 -6.06 16.95
N ALA A 403 -0.24 -7.38 17.03
CA ALA A 403 0.58 -8.24 17.86
C ALA A 403 1.13 -9.41 17.04
N SER A 404 2.39 -9.79 17.25
CA SER A 404 2.95 -10.99 16.62
C SER A 404 3.95 -11.73 17.49
N LYS A 405 4.00 -13.05 17.29
CA LYS A 405 4.97 -13.94 17.91
C LYS A 405 5.46 -14.96 16.90
N LYS A 406 6.76 -15.06 16.76
CA LYS A 406 7.42 -16.15 16.05
C LYS A 406 7.64 -17.30 17.03
N ILE A 407 6.85 -18.34 16.92
CA ILE A 407 6.88 -19.51 17.81
C ILE A 407 8.10 -20.39 17.51
N THR A 408 8.33 -20.63 16.20
CA THR A 408 9.50 -21.36 15.71
C THR A 408 10.11 -20.61 14.52
N LYS A 409 11.19 -21.13 13.93
CA LYS A 409 11.73 -20.59 12.68
C LYS A 409 10.71 -20.63 11.55
N ALA A 410 9.81 -21.60 11.56
CA ALA A 410 8.80 -21.84 10.54
C ALA A 410 7.41 -21.26 10.88
N LEU A 411 7.05 -21.12 12.17
CA LEU A 411 5.69 -20.78 12.59
C LEU A 411 5.63 -19.36 13.22
N ARG A 412 4.74 -18.53 12.69
CA ARG A 412 4.39 -17.21 13.25
C ARG A 412 2.88 -17.13 13.48
N ILE A 413 2.51 -16.55 14.60
CA ILE A 413 1.12 -16.18 14.92
C ILE A 413 1.06 -14.67 15.02
N SER A 414 0.03 -14.06 14.45
CA SER A 414 -0.24 -12.63 14.61
C SER A 414 -1.73 -12.37 14.84
N ALA A 415 -2.03 -11.23 15.45
CA ALA A 415 -3.37 -10.72 15.66
C ALA A 415 -3.38 -9.23 15.32
N GLN A 416 -4.50 -8.75 14.79
CA GLN A 416 -4.72 -7.35 14.48
C GLN A 416 -6.15 -6.96 14.82
N ALA A 417 -6.33 -5.74 15.33
CA ALA A 417 -7.61 -5.06 15.38
C ALA A 417 -7.41 -3.66 14.81
N ALA A 418 -8.26 -3.23 13.87
CA ALA A 418 -8.04 -1.97 13.17
C ALA A 418 -9.32 -1.31 12.69
N SER A 419 -9.29 0.02 12.68
CA SER A 419 -10.10 0.90 11.86
C SER A 419 -9.13 1.57 10.88
N ASP A 420 -9.01 1.06 9.68
CA ASP A 420 -8.02 1.48 8.69
C ASP A 420 -8.66 1.70 7.31
N HIS A 421 -7.87 1.91 6.29
CA HIS A 421 -8.32 2.09 4.90
C HIS A 421 -8.21 0.78 4.12
N THR A 422 -8.65 -0.34 4.70
CA THR A 422 -8.60 -1.63 4.04
C THR A 422 -9.75 -1.77 3.04
N PRO A 423 -9.44 -1.83 1.74
CA PRO A 423 -10.46 -2.00 0.71
C PRO A 423 -10.96 -3.44 0.68
N ARG A 424 -12.25 -3.60 0.44
CA ARG A 424 -12.86 -4.89 0.18
C ARG A 424 -13.33 -4.97 -1.27
N ASN A 425 -12.89 -6.00 -1.97
CA ASN A 425 -13.35 -6.31 -3.32
C ASN A 425 -14.60 -7.17 -3.22
N TRP A 426 -15.65 -6.79 -3.90
CA TRP A 426 -16.86 -7.58 -4.00
C TRP A 426 -17.49 -7.48 -5.40
N TYR A 427 -18.20 -8.53 -5.81
CA TYR A 427 -18.88 -8.59 -7.09
C TYR A 427 -20.37 -8.34 -6.90
N THR A 428 -20.94 -7.45 -7.71
CA THR A 428 -22.40 -7.38 -7.87
C THR A 428 -22.82 -8.45 -8.86
N PRO A 429 -23.75 -9.36 -8.52
CA PRO A 429 -24.32 -10.28 -9.49
C PRO A 429 -25.18 -9.50 -10.50
N GLY A 430 -25.01 -9.79 -11.78
CA GLY A 430 -25.76 -9.21 -12.90
C GLY A 430 -24.88 -8.57 -13.96
N PRO A 431 -25.35 -8.45 -15.21
CA PRO A 431 -24.63 -7.75 -16.25
C PRO A 431 -24.86 -6.21 -16.18
N PRO A 432 -23.79 -5.38 -16.22
CA PRO A 432 -22.40 -5.81 -16.13
C PRO A 432 -21.97 -6.06 -14.69
N SER A 433 -21.22 -7.13 -14.46
CA SER A 433 -20.63 -7.41 -13.14
C SER A 433 -19.57 -6.37 -12.82
N PHE A 434 -19.84 -5.49 -11.89
CA PHE A 434 -18.88 -4.50 -11.41
C PHE A 434 -18.16 -5.04 -10.17
N VAL A 435 -16.86 -4.90 -10.15
CA VAL A 435 -16.07 -5.00 -8.91
C VAL A 435 -16.23 -3.67 -8.19
N LYS A 436 -16.81 -3.67 -7.02
CA LYS A 436 -16.84 -2.50 -6.16
C LYS A 436 -15.71 -2.61 -5.14
N TYR A 437 -15.03 -1.50 -4.94
CA TYR A 437 -14.02 -1.34 -3.90
C TYR A 437 -14.57 -0.34 -2.88
N THR A 438 -14.69 -0.75 -1.66
CA THR A 438 -15.21 0.09 -0.58
C THR A 438 -14.39 -0.16 0.66
N ASP A 439 -14.10 0.88 1.43
CA ASP A 439 -13.50 0.73 2.74
C ASP A 439 -14.41 -0.12 3.63
N MET A 440 -13.81 -1.15 4.20
CA MET A 440 -14.52 -2.11 5.03
C MET A 440 -15.00 -1.46 6.34
N VAL A 441 -14.23 -0.49 6.83
CA VAL A 441 -14.44 0.21 8.09
C VAL A 441 -14.28 1.72 7.89
N PRO A 442 -15.25 2.38 7.21
CA PRO A 442 -15.10 3.74 6.73
C PRO A 442 -14.99 4.79 7.83
N ARG A 443 -15.56 4.58 9.04
CA ARG A 443 -15.51 5.55 10.14
C ARG A 443 -14.52 5.14 11.22
N THR A 444 -14.07 6.08 12.05
CA THR A 444 -13.19 5.85 13.20
C THR A 444 -13.69 4.77 14.16
N LYS A 445 -15.00 4.68 14.37
CA LYS A 445 -15.65 3.70 15.26
C LYS A 445 -15.92 2.35 14.60
N ASP A 446 -15.79 2.26 13.29
CA ASP A 446 -15.92 0.99 12.58
C ASP A 446 -14.59 0.26 12.65
N TRP A 447 -14.63 -1.06 12.88
CA TRP A 447 -13.42 -1.82 13.08
C TRP A 447 -13.62 -3.31 12.82
N TYR A 448 -12.52 -3.99 12.58
CA TYR A 448 -12.45 -5.44 12.47
C TYR A 448 -11.33 -5.99 13.35
N TYR A 449 -11.37 -7.29 13.60
CA TYR A 449 -10.24 -8.03 14.13
C TYR A 449 -9.90 -9.22 13.24
N MET A 450 -8.64 -9.69 13.30
CA MET A 450 -8.20 -10.91 12.65
C MET A 450 -7.07 -11.58 13.43
N PHE A 451 -7.04 -12.90 13.33
CA PHE A 451 -5.95 -13.76 13.75
C PHE A 451 -5.34 -14.42 12.53
N ARG A 452 -4.03 -14.62 12.56
CA ARG A 452 -3.30 -15.19 11.45
C ARG A 452 -2.25 -16.18 11.94
N VAL A 453 -2.21 -17.34 11.31
CA VAL A 453 -1.17 -18.35 11.47
C VAL A 453 -0.42 -18.46 10.15
N SER A 454 0.89 -18.23 10.17
CA SER A 454 1.76 -18.33 8.99
C SER A 454 2.78 -19.43 9.20
N TYR A 455 2.97 -20.26 8.21
CA TYR A 455 3.91 -21.38 8.23
C TYR A 455 4.79 -21.37 6.98
N TYR A 456 6.09 -21.63 7.17
CA TYR A 456 7.13 -21.70 6.14
C TYR A 456 7.82 -23.06 6.24
N PHE A 457 7.90 -23.78 5.09
CA PHE A 457 8.47 -25.12 4.99
C PHE A 457 9.87 -25.09 4.39
#